data_053c764c78a2c49161b231f1f92980bb
#
_entry.id   053c764c78a2c49161b231f1f92980bb
#
_cell.length_a   1.000
_cell.length_b   1.000
_cell.length_c   1.000
_cell.angle_alpha   90.00
_cell.angle_beta   90.00
_cell.angle_gamma   90.00
#
_symmetry.space_group_name_H-M   'P 1'
#
loop_
_entity.id
_entity.type
_entity.pdbx_description
1 polymer ?
#
loop_
_entity_poly.entity_id
_entity_poly.type
_entity_poly.pdbx_seq_one_letter_code
_entity_poly.pdbx_strand_id
1 'polypeptide(L)'
;MSDILQTIVQTKHEEVALRKRKVSFEAMRADAESRVMTRGFEAALRAKISQGQAAVIAEIKKASPSKGLLREDFIPADIAQSYAQGDGQVSAACLSVLTDERYFQGATDYLKQARASCDLPVLRKDFMVDLYQI
;
A
#
# COMPACT_ATOMS: atom_id res chain seq x y z
N MET A 1 11.84 -16.27 -13.31
CA MET A 1 11.47 -14.85 -13.02
C MET A 1 11.47 -14.07 -14.33
N SER A 2 10.46 -13.27 -14.59
CA SER A 2 10.41 -12.45 -15.80
C SER A 2 11.47 -11.35 -15.78
N ASP A 3 11.92 -10.88 -16.94
CA ASP A 3 12.92 -9.83 -17.05
C ASP A 3 12.46 -8.54 -16.39
N ILE A 4 11.17 -8.20 -16.51
CA ILE A 4 10.62 -7.00 -15.86
C ILE A 4 10.69 -7.11 -14.34
N LEU A 5 10.38 -8.26 -13.77
CA LEU A 5 10.46 -8.45 -12.32
C LEU A 5 11.90 -8.35 -11.81
N GLN A 6 12.86 -8.93 -12.54
CA GLN A 6 14.27 -8.80 -12.19
C GLN A 6 14.72 -7.34 -12.20
N THR A 7 14.31 -6.58 -13.22
CA THR A 7 14.59 -5.15 -13.33
C THR A 7 14.01 -4.36 -12.17
N ILE A 8 12.76 -4.62 -11.80
CA ILE A 8 12.09 -3.95 -10.68
C ILE A 8 12.81 -4.26 -9.36
N VAL A 9 13.15 -5.53 -9.12
CA VAL A 9 13.84 -5.95 -7.89
C VAL A 9 15.22 -5.29 -7.79
N GLN A 10 15.97 -5.26 -8.90
CA GLN A 10 17.27 -4.58 -8.93
C GLN A 10 17.13 -3.09 -8.58
N THR A 11 16.18 -2.41 -9.20
CA THR A 11 15.89 -1.00 -8.91
C THR A 11 15.54 -0.81 -7.44
N LYS A 12 14.76 -1.73 -6.87
CA LYS A 12 14.34 -1.64 -5.46
C LYS A 12 15.53 -1.76 -4.50
N HIS A 13 16.47 -2.64 -4.77
CA HIS A 13 17.70 -2.72 -3.98
C HIS A 13 18.49 -1.42 -4.02
N GLU A 14 18.58 -0.78 -5.19
CA GLU A 14 19.27 0.50 -5.35
C GLU A 14 18.56 1.61 -4.58
N GLU A 15 17.22 1.68 -4.66
CA GLU A 15 16.41 2.66 -3.93
C GLU A 15 16.58 2.52 -2.42
N VAL A 16 16.54 1.30 -1.90
CA VAL A 16 16.73 1.03 -0.46
C VAL A 16 18.12 1.47 -0.02
N ALA A 17 19.17 1.14 -0.80
CA ALA A 17 20.54 1.55 -0.48
C ALA A 17 20.67 3.08 -0.40
N LEU A 18 20.06 3.82 -1.33
CA LEU A 18 20.04 5.28 -1.33
C LEU A 18 19.30 5.85 -0.11
N ARG A 19 18.17 5.28 0.24
CA ARG A 19 17.38 5.71 1.40
C ARG A 19 18.12 5.49 2.71
N LYS A 20 18.82 4.35 2.85
CA LYS A 20 19.65 4.04 4.03
C LYS A 20 20.78 5.05 4.24
N ARG A 21 21.29 5.67 3.19
CA ARG A 21 22.31 6.73 3.29
C ARG A 21 21.75 8.00 3.91
N LYS A 22 20.47 8.29 3.69
CA LYS A 22 19.80 9.49 4.23
C LYS A 22 19.29 9.27 5.64
N VAL A 23 18.68 8.10 5.89
CA VAL A 23 18.14 7.70 7.19
C VAL A 23 18.63 6.28 7.46
N SER A 24 19.38 6.08 8.53
CA SER A 24 19.91 4.76 8.88
C SER A 24 18.80 3.76 9.19
N PHE A 25 19.11 2.46 9.11
CA PHE A 25 18.18 1.40 9.50
C PHE A 25 17.71 1.59 10.96
N GLU A 26 18.65 1.88 11.87
CA GLU A 26 18.35 2.06 13.29
C GLU A 26 17.41 3.24 13.52
N ALA A 27 17.63 4.36 12.83
CA ALA A 27 16.77 5.54 12.94
C ALA A 27 15.38 5.27 12.36
N MET A 28 15.29 4.59 11.22
CA MET A 28 14.03 4.20 10.59
C MET A 28 13.24 3.25 11.50
N ARG A 29 13.91 2.26 12.06
CA ARG A 29 13.31 1.30 12.99
C ARG A 29 12.75 2.00 14.23
N ALA A 30 13.55 2.88 14.85
CA ALA A 30 13.13 3.63 16.02
C ALA A 30 11.88 4.49 15.74
N ASP A 31 11.85 5.16 14.59
CA ASP A 31 10.69 5.95 14.16
C ASP A 31 9.46 5.05 13.95
N ALA A 32 9.62 3.94 13.27
CA ALA A 32 8.53 2.99 13.02
C ALA A 32 7.96 2.43 14.32
N GLU A 33 8.82 1.97 15.23
CA GLU A 33 8.41 1.40 16.52
C GLU A 33 7.70 2.43 17.41
N SER A 34 8.03 3.71 17.27
CA SER A 34 7.37 4.80 18.03
C SER A 34 5.94 5.08 17.55
N ARG A 35 5.55 4.57 16.38
CA ARG A 35 4.27 4.87 15.73
C ARG A 35 3.36 3.66 15.61
N VAL A 36 3.52 2.65 16.46
CA VAL A 36 2.78 1.38 16.32
C VAL A 36 1.30 1.56 16.65
N MET A 37 0.53 1.93 15.64
CA MET A 37 -0.94 2.01 15.70
C MET A 37 -1.53 1.30 14.47
N THR A 38 -1.34 -0.02 14.41
CA THR A 38 -1.93 -0.83 13.33
C THR A 38 -3.42 -1.06 13.60
N ARG A 39 -4.18 -1.28 12.52
CA ARG A 39 -5.64 -1.41 12.58
C ARG A 39 -6.16 -2.84 12.47
N GLY A 40 -5.31 -3.84 12.56
CA GLY A 40 -5.73 -5.24 12.52
C GLY A 40 -6.23 -5.68 11.14
N PHE A 41 -5.33 -5.83 10.20
CA PHE A 41 -5.64 -6.19 8.80
C PHE A 41 -6.36 -7.54 8.72
N GLU A 42 -5.81 -8.58 9.34
CA GLU A 42 -6.42 -9.91 9.37
C GLU A 42 -7.78 -9.90 10.09
N ALA A 43 -7.86 -9.20 11.22
CA ALA A 43 -9.10 -9.12 11.99
C ALA A 43 -10.24 -8.49 11.19
N ALA A 44 -9.95 -7.47 10.39
CA ALA A 44 -10.95 -6.84 9.51
C ALA A 44 -11.48 -7.80 8.45
N LEU A 45 -10.60 -8.61 7.86
CA LEU A 45 -11.01 -9.65 6.90
C LEU A 45 -11.89 -10.71 7.56
N ARG A 46 -11.49 -11.21 8.73
CA ARG A 46 -12.25 -12.21 9.48
C ARG A 46 -13.62 -11.70 9.93
N ALA A 47 -13.70 -10.42 10.31
CA ALA A 47 -14.97 -9.80 10.70
C ALA A 47 -15.99 -9.82 9.57
N LYS A 48 -15.57 -9.49 8.34
CA LYS A 48 -16.46 -9.57 7.15
C LYS A 48 -16.93 -11.00 6.92
N ILE A 49 -16.02 -11.96 6.96
CA ILE A 49 -16.34 -13.38 6.73
C ILE A 49 -17.33 -13.89 7.79
N SER A 50 -17.13 -13.56 9.05
CA SER A 50 -18.01 -13.99 10.14
C SER A 50 -19.43 -13.43 10.03
N GLN A 51 -19.59 -12.30 9.33
CA GLN A 51 -20.88 -11.68 9.05
C GLN A 51 -21.53 -12.20 7.75
N GLY A 52 -20.91 -13.18 7.11
CA GLY A 52 -21.39 -13.72 5.83
C GLY A 52 -21.16 -12.78 4.65
N GLN A 53 -20.25 -11.81 4.79
CA GLN A 53 -19.93 -10.83 3.75
C GLN A 53 -18.63 -11.19 3.04
N ALA A 54 -18.43 -10.69 1.82
CA ALA A 54 -17.17 -10.80 1.12
C ALA A 54 -16.11 -9.96 1.83
N ALA A 55 -14.93 -10.56 2.06
CA ALA A 55 -13.77 -9.86 2.62
C ALA A 55 -12.89 -9.35 1.48
N VAL A 56 -13.08 -8.11 1.08
CA VAL A 56 -12.42 -7.51 -0.09
C VAL A 56 -11.22 -6.68 0.37
N ILE A 57 -10.06 -6.95 -0.23
CA ILE A 57 -8.90 -6.07 -0.18
C ILE A 57 -8.94 -5.22 -1.44
N ALA A 58 -9.25 -3.94 -1.31
CA ALA A 58 -9.39 -3.03 -2.43
C ALA A 58 -8.06 -2.33 -2.72
N GLU A 59 -7.61 -2.40 -3.97
CA GLU A 59 -6.31 -1.85 -4.38
C GLU A 59 -6.45 -0.43 -4.92
N ILE A 60 -5.53 0.45 -4.49
CA ILE A 60 -5.36 1.82 -4.98
C ILE A 60 -4.10 1.84 -5.82
N LYS A 61 -4.27 1.90 -7.14
CA LYS A 61 -3.17 1.80 -8.11
C LYS A 61 -3.38 2.79 -9.25
N LYS A 62 -2.38 3.63 -9.49
CA LYS A 62 -2.41 4.65 -10.54
C LYS A 62 -2.01 4.09 -11.90
N ALA A 63 -0.95 3.29 -11.93
CA ALA A 63 -0.37 2.75 -13.16
C ALA A 63 0.29 1.40 -12.92
N SER A 64 0.58 0.68 -14.00
CA SER A 64 1.38 -0.55 -13.96
C SER A 64 2.24 -0.67 -15.21
N PRO A 65 3.33 -1.47 -15.19
CA PRO A 65 4.17 -1.66 -16.37
C PRO A 65 3.43 -2.26 -17.56
N SER A 66 2.46 -3.15 -17.30
CA SER A 66 1.74 -3.87 -18.37
C SER A 66 0.57 -3.08 -18.95
N LYS A 67 -0.06 -2.21 -18.17
CA LYS A 67 -1.28 -1.48 -18.55
C LYS A 67 -1.06 0.03 -18.71
N GLY A 68 0.08 0.56 -18.30
CA GLY A 68 0.32 2.01 -18.28
C GLY A 68 -0.54 2.74 -17.26
N LEU A 69 -0.92 3.96 -17.57
CA LEU A 69 -1.77 4.79 -16.71
C LEU A 69 -3.19 4.21 -16.66
N LEU A 70 -3.66 3.92 -15.45
CA LEU A 70 -5.00 3.34 -15.22
C LEU A 70 -6.02 4.41 -14.82
N ARG A 71 -5.59 5.45 -14.11
CA ARG A 71 -6.45 6.53 -13.61
C ARG A 71 -5.75 7.88 -13.78
N GLU A 72 -6.33 8.76 -14.58
CA GLU A 72 -5.83 10.14 -14.74
C GLU A 72 -6.15 10.97 -13.48
N ASP A 73 -7.41 10.92 -13.05
CA ASP A 73 -7.85 11.58 -11.81
C ASP A 73 -7.55 10.66 -10.63
N PHE A 74 -6.37 10.80 -10.07
CA PHE A 74 -5.89 9.94 -8.99
C PHE A 74 -5.77 10.71 -7.68
N ILE A 75 -6.80 10.58 -6.83
CA ILE A 75 -6.86 11.17 -5.50
C ILE A 75 -7.02 10.02 -4.51
N PRO A 76 -5.93 9.55 -3.87
CA PRO A 76 -5.98 8.38 -3.00
C PRO A 76 -6.99 8.47 -1.87
N ALA A 77 -7.16 9.65 -1.28
CA ALA A 77 -8.13 9.87 -0.21
C ALA A 77 -9.57 9.60 -0.68
N ASP A 78 -9.94 10.09 -1.85
CA ASP A 78 -11.29 9.92 -2.41
C ASP A 78 -11.54 8.46 -2.79
N ILE A 79 -10.55 7.81 -3.37
CA ILE A 79 -10.64 6.38 -3.73
C ILE A 79 -10.81 5.53 -2.47
N ALA A 80 -10.03 5.81 -1.43
CA ALA A 80 -10.12 5.09 -0.16
C ALA A 80 -11.49 5.25 0.49
N GLN A 81 -12.02 6.46 0.52
CA GLN A 81 -13.36 6.73 1.05
C GLN A 81 -14.45 5.99 0.25
N SER A 82 -14.33 5.98 -1.07
CA SER A 82 -15.27 5.27 -1.93
C SER A 82 -15.27 3.76 -1.64
N TYR A 83 -14.09 3.15 -1.49
CA TYR A 83 -13.97 1.74 -1.13
C TYR A 83 -14.53 1.45 0.26
N ALA A 84 -14.26 2.33 1.23
CA ALA A 84 -14.75 2.17 2.60
C ALA A 84 -16.26 2.27 2.69
N GLN A 85 -16.87 3.17 1.94
CA GLN A 85 -18.31 3.35 1.88
C GLN A 85 -19.01 2.21 1.12
N GLY A 86 -18.43 1.77 0.00
CA GLY A 86 -18.98 0.74 -0.86
C GLY A 86 -20.28 1.18 -1.54
N ASP A 87 -21.08 0.20 -1.93
CA ASP A 87 -22.35 0.41 -2.65
C ASP A 87 -23.60 0.20 -1.78
N GLY A 88 -23.46 0.10 -0.48
CA GLY A 88 -24.53 -0.19 0.47
C GLY A 88 -24.73 -1.68 0.75
N GLN A 89 -24.17 -2.57 -0.05
CA GLN A 89 -24.20 -4.03 0.15
C GLN A 89 -22.81 -4.60 0.40
N VAL A 90 -21.83 -4.13 -0.35
CA VAL A 90 -20.42 -4.57 -0.23
C VAL A 90 -19.55 -3.36 -0.02
N SER A 91 -18.66 -3.44 0.96
CA SER A 91 -17.59 -2.46 1.18
C SER A 91 -16.27 -3.17 1.40
N ALA A 92 -15.15 -2.48 1.16
CA ALA A 92 -13.84 -3.06 1.40
C ALA A 92 -13.63 -3.36 2.89
N ALA A 93 -12.93 -4.45 3.18
CA ALA A 93 -12.43 -4.75 4.52
C ALA A 93 -11.10 -4.06 4.78
N CYS A 94 -10.25 -3.99 3.77
CA CYS A 94 -8.90 -3.45 3.83
C CYS A 94 -8.54 -2.77 2.52
N LEU A 95 -7.48 -1.97 2.55
CA LEU A 95 -6.91 -1.31 1.38
C LEU A 95 -5.51 -1.87 1.10
N SER A 96 -5.12 -1.86 -0.17
CA SER A 96 -3.76 -2.12 -0.63
C SER A 96 -3.32 -0.96 -1.50
N VAL A 97 -2.25 -0.25 -1.11
CA VAL A 97 -1.82 0.98 -1.80
C VAL A 97 -0.44 0.80 -2.40
N LEU A 98 -0.32 0.99 -3.71
CA LEU A 98 0.94 0.93 -4.44
C LEU A 98 1.85 2.08 -4.02
N THR A 99 3.05 1.76 -3.53
CA THR A 99 4.06 2.75 -3.13
C THR A 99 5.28 2.76 -4.05
N ASP A 100 5.41 1.81 -4.98
CA ASP A 100 6.46 1.84 -5.98
C ASP A 100 6.28 3.03 -6.92
N GLU A 101 7.30 3.90 -6.99
CA GLU A 101 7.23 5.15 -7.75
C GLU A 101 7.52 4.93 -9.23
N ARG A 102 8.57 4.21 -9.53
CA ARG A 102 9.13 4.14 -10.89
C ARG A 102 8.27 3.34 -11.86
N TYR A 103 7.73 2.22 -11.43
CA TYR A 103 6.99 1.30 -12.32
C TYR A 103 5.48 1.37 -12.17
N PHE A 104 4.99 1.81 -11.01
CA PHE A 104 3.56 1.89 -10.71
C PHE A 104 3.07 3.31 -10.45
N GLN A 105 3.94 4.30 -10.56
CA GLN A 105 3.63 5.71 -10.27
C GLN A 105 2.97 5.88 -8.88
N GLY A 106 3.39 5.06 -7.93
CA GLY A 106 2.95 5.12 -6.54
C GLY A 106 3.77 6.11 -5.72
N ALA A 107 3.47 6.19 -4.44
CA ALA A 107 4.23 6.97 -3.47
C ALA A 107 3.85 6.54 -2.05
N THR A 108 4.78 6.65 -1.10
CA THR A 108 4.46 6.42 0.32
C THR A 108 3.44 7.44 0.82
N ASP A 109 3.44 8.64 0.27
CA ASP A 109 2.46 9.67 0.60
C ASP A 109 1.03 9.26 0.23
N TYR A 110 0.83 8.51 -0.85
CA TYR A 110 -0.47 8.00 -1.23
C TYR A 110 -1.05 7.04 -0.18
N LEU A 111 -0.19 6.21 0.40
CA LEU A 111 -0.60 5.33 1.50
C LEU A 111 -1.04 6.15 2.72
N LYS A 112 -0.29 7.19 3.06
CA LYS A 112 -0.64 8.09 4.16
C LYS A 112 -1.97 8.80 3.92
N GLN A 113 -2.19 9.31 2.72
CA GLN A 113 -3.44 9.97 2.34
C GLN A 113 -4.64 9.03 2.43
N ALA A 114 -4.50 7.84 1.87
CA ALA A 114 -5.56 6.82 1.92
C ALA A 114 -5.89 6.44 3.38
N ARG A 115 -4.85 6.16 4.17
CA ARG A 115 -5.01 5.78 5.59
C ARG A 115 -5.67 6.88 6.42
N ALA A 116 -5.33 8.13 6.17
CA ALA A 116 -5.88 9.27 6.89
C ALA A 116 -7.35 9.55 6.55
N SER A 117 -7.83 9.08 5.41
CA SER A 117 -9.18 9.39 4.91
C SER A 117 -10.27 8.43 5.38
N CYS A 118 -9.92 7.28 5.94
CA CYS A 118 -10.86 6.27 6.41
C CYS A 118 -10.25 5.43 7.55
N ASP A 119 -11.06 4.53 8.11
CA ASP A 119 -10.64 3.70 9.24
C ASP A 119 -10.14 2.31 8.84
N LEU A 120 -10.10 2.00 7.54
CA LEU A 120 -9.69 0.69 7.07
C LEU A 120 -8.20 0.43 7.32
N PRO A 121 -7.84 -0.84 7.63
CA PRO A 121 -6.44 -1.24 7.61
C PRO A 121 -5.84 -1.11 6.22
N VAL A 122 -4.57 -0.74 6.15
CA VAL A 122 -3.87 -0.48 4.88
C VAL A 122 -2.61 -1.31 4.77
N LEU A 123 -2.47 -2.04 3.67
CA LEU A 123 -1.26 -2.76 3.29
C LEU A 123 -0.41 -1.89 2.37
N ARG A 124 0.87 -1.79 2.66
CA ARG A 124 1.83 -1.22 1.72
C ARG A 124 2.11 -2.22 0.59
N LYS A 125 1.73 -1.89 -0.62
CA LYS A 125 1.95 -2.71 -1.81
C LYS A 125 3.21 -2.25 -2.53
N ASP A 126 4.27 -3.02 -2.40
CA ASP A 126 5.57 -2.74 -3.01
C ASP A 126 6.35 -4.05 -3.18
N PHE A 127 7.55 -3.96 -3.73
CA PHE A 127 8.48 -5.11 -3.83
C PHE A 127 9.39 -5.08 -2.62
N MET A 128 9.15 -5.94 -1.65
CA MET A 128 9.88 -5.98 -0.39
C MET A 128 11.15 -6.80 -0.54
N VAL A 129 12.30 -6.14 -0.47
CA VAL A 129 13.63 -6.75 -0.59
C VAL A 129 14.48 -6.58 0.67
N ASP A 130 14.04 -5.75 1.61
CA ASP A 130 14.80 -5.41 2.82
C ASP A 130 13.87 -5.04 3.96
N LEU A 131 14.24 -5.40 5.20
CA LEU A 131 13.49 -5.01 6.40
C LEU A 131 13.31 -3.50 6.55
N TYR A 132 14.18 -2.73 5.93
CA TYR A 132 14.11 -1.26 5.93
C TYR A 132 12.77 -0.73 5.38
N GLN A 133 12.10 -1.50 4.53
CA GLN A 133 10.84 -1.10 3.90
C GLN A 133 9.61 -1.39 4.77
N ILE A 134 9.76 -2.19 5.81
CA ILE A 134 8.69 -2.60 6.72
C ILE A 134 8.59 -1.66 7.90
#